data_3d582cec5cc5a8542e23ed89d567a4b3
#
_entry.id   3d582cec5cc5a8542e23ed89d567a4b3
#
_cell.length_a   1.000
_cell.length_b   1.000
_cell.length_c   1.000
_cell.angle_alpha   90.00
_cell.angle_beta   90.00
_cell.angle_gamma   90.00
#
_symmetry.space_group_name_H-M   'P 1'
#
loop_
_entity.id
_entity.type
_entity.pdbx_description
1 polymer ?
#
loop_
_entity_poly.entity_id
_entity_poly.type
_entity_poly.pdbx_seq_one_letter_code
_entity_poly.pdbx_strand_id
1 'polypeptide(L)'
;MELKNIFKKRKIPLAWLLLTRQPLRILVAIAGIAFAGILMFMQLGFRDGLFDASVTVHKLFDADLVLISPRSKSSISMSGFPRRRLVQAMAHKDVTGTTAVNWNFLLWRNPENLSTRSILALGFEPSNPLLIDSDFERKAKTLKNKGRVLFDDLSRDEFGPISPWFKSGRVVETEVAGKRVRVSGIVSLGPSFGADGNLITSSETYLEL
;
A
#
# COMPACT_ATOMS: atom_id res chain seq x y z
N MET A 1 -9.56 -23.16 78.14
CA MET A 1 -9.94 -21.90 77.57
C MET A 1 -8.79 -21.30 76.77
N GLU A 2 -8.87 -21.49 75.51
CA GLU A 2 -8.31 -20.88 74.31
C GLU A 2 -6.93 -20.16 74.38
N LEU A 3 -5.90 -20.94 73.96
CA LEU A 3 -4.64 -20.36 73.46
C LEU A 3 -4.49 -20.68 71.95
N LYS A 4 -5.55 -20.43 71.18
CA LYS A 4 -5.67 -20.84 69.79
C LYS A 4 -5.62 -19.71 68.79
N ASN A 5 -4.86 -18.62 68.99
CA ASN A 5 -4.83 -17.53 67.98
C ASN A 5 -3.55 -16.67 67.97
N ILE A 6 -2.35 -17.26 68.18
CA ILE A 6 -1.11 -16.40 68.17
C ILE A 6 -0.21 -16.65 66.96
N PHE A 7 -0.52 -17.53 66.06
CA PHE A 7 0.31 -17.71 64.84
C PHE A 7 -0.48 -17.36 63.59
N LYS A 8 -0.86 -16.12 63.45
CA LYS A 8 -1.13 -15.56 62.12
C LYS A 8 0.23 -15.54 61.38
N LYS A 9 0.53 -16.59 60.60
CA LYS A 9 1.75 -16.68 59.77
C LYS A 9 1.77 -15.45 58.87
N ARG A 10 2.50 -14.39 59.27
CA ARG A 10 2.91 -13.32 58.35
C ARG A 10 3.72 -13.98 57.27
N LYS A 11 3.13 -14.13 56.06
CA LYS A 11 3.86 -14.55 54.87
C LYS A 11 4.84 -13.44 54.55
N ILE A 12 6.09 -13.62 54.96
CA ILE A 12 7.17 -12.70 54.61
C ILE A 12 7.37 -12.88 53.12
N PRO A 13 7.24 -11.83 52.28
CA PRO A 13 7.42 -11.95 50.83
C PRO A 13 8.93 -12.00 50.53
N LEU A 14 9.55 -13.18 50.80
CA LEU A 14 10.97 -13.42 50.61
C LEU A 14 11.44 -13.07 49.19
N ALA A 15 10.62 -13.38 48.19
CA ALA A 15 10.92 -13.02 46.80
C ALA A 15 11.09 -11.51 46.64
N TRP A 16 10.17 -10.72 47.22
CA TRP A 16 10.23 -9.25 47.14
C TRP A 16 11.46 -8.69 47.87
N LEU A 17 11.77 -9.20 49.06
CA LEU A 17 12.94 -8.80 49.86
C LEU A 17 14.26 -9.15 49.13
N LEU A 18 14.33 -10.31 48.48
CA LEU A 18 15.50 -10.71 47.70
C LEU A 18 15.67 -9.85 46.46
N LEU A 19 14.59 -9.56 45.78
CA LEU A 19 14.60 -8.66 44.64
C LEU A 19 15.08 -7.26 44.99
N THR A 20 14.53 -6.64 46.04
CA THR A 20 14.88 -5.27 46.44
C THR A 20 16.30 -5.10 46.97
N ARG A 21 16.92 -6.18 47.46
CA ARG A 21 18.34 -6.13 47.92
C ARG A 21 19.36 -6.05 46.80
N GLN A 22 19.02 -6.38 45.56
CA GLN A 22 19.94 -6.37 44.42
C GLN A 22 19.34 -5.57 43.24
N PRO A 23 19.23 -4.24 43.37
CA PRO A 23 18.50 -3.42 42.38
C PRO A 23 19.11 -3.48 40.97
N LEU A 24 20.45 -3.58 40.86
CA LEU A 24 21.12 -3.69 39.58
C LEU A 24 20.76 -4.99 38.85
N ARG A 25 20.59 -6.09 39.59
CA ARG A 25 20.21 -7.37 39.01
C ARG A 25 18.76 -7.34 38.46
N ILE A 26 17.87 -6.67 39.16
CA ILE A 26 16.49 -6.46 38.71
C ILE A 26 16.50 -5.59 37.47
N LEU A 27 17.26 -4.49 37.48
CA LEU A 27 17.30 -3.56 36.33
C LEU A 27 17.79 -4.28 35.08
N VAL A 28 18.82 -5.10 35.16
CA VAL A 28 19.31 -5.91 34.04
C VAL A 28 18.26 -6.91 33.57
N ALA A 29 17.56 -7.59 34.49
CA ALA A 29 16.50 -8.56 34.14
C ALA A 29 15.33 -7.86 33.45
N ILE A 30 14.86 -6.72 33.98
CA ILE A 30 13.79 -5.91 33.37
C ILE A 30 14.22 -5.39 31.99
N ALA A 31 15.45 -4.89 31.88
CA ALA A 31 15.98 -4.40 30.60
C ALA A 31 16.02 -5.52 29.55
N GLY A 32 16.41 -6.74 29.92
CA GLY A 32 16.42 -7.89 29.03
C GLY A 32 15.01 -8.29 28.55
N ILE A 33 14.05 -8.34 29.48
CA ILE A 33 12.64 -8.65 29.14
C ILE A 33 12.04 -7.54 28.30
N ALA A 34 12.27 -6.28 28.67
CA ALA A 34 11.78 -5.11 27.92
C ALA A 34 12.36 -5.09 26.49
N PHE A 35 13.65 -5.35 26.33
CA PHE A 35 14.30 -5.43 25.04
C PHE A 35 13.69 -6.54 24.15
N ALA A 36 13.51 -7.73 24.71
CA ALA A 36 12.87 -8.83 24.00
C ALA A 36 11.42 -8.48 23.60
N GLY A 37 10.66 -7.85 24.49
CA GLY A 37 9.31 -7.37 24.23
C GLY A 37 9.26 -6.32 23.11
N ILE A 38 10.17 -5.34 23.15
CA ILE A 38 10.27 -4.30 22.10
C ILE A 38 10.57 -4.94 20.75
N LEU A 39 11.51 -5.87 20.68
CA LEU A 39 11.84 -6.57 19.43
C LEU A 39 10.65 -7.37 18.90
N MET A 40 9.93 -8.07 19.77
CA MET A 40 8.74 -8.83 19.38
C MET A 40 7.64 -7.91 18.82
N PHE A 41 7.31 -6.82 19.51
CA PHE A 41 6.30 -5.87 19.06
C PHE A 41 6.72 -5.15 17.78
N MET A 42 8.00 -4.82 17.65
CA MET A 42 8.55 -4.24 16.42
C MET A 42 8.39 -5.18 15.22
N GLN A 43 8.70 -6.48 15.40
CA GLN A 43 8.52 -7.48 14.35
C GLN A 43 7.05 -7.67 13.95
N LEU A 44 6.15 -7.71 14.94
CA LEU A 44 4.70 -7.80 14.68
C LEU A 44 4.19 -6.57 13.93
N GLY A 45 4.57 -5.36 14.38
CA GLY A 45 4.18 -4.12 13.71
C GLY A 45 4.72 -4.02 12.28
N PHE A 46 5.96 -4.44 12.06
CA PHE A 46 6.55 -4.48 10.71
C PHE A 46 5.82 -5.47 9.80
N ARG A 47 5.51 -6.67 10.31
CA ARG A 47 4.73 -7.66 9.57
C ARG A 47 3.35 -7.12 9.17
N ASP A 48 2.63 -6.55 10.12
CA ASP A 48 1.28 -6.04 9.88
C ASP A 48 1.31 -4.84 8.90
N GLY A 49 2.30 -3.95 9.03
CA GLY A 49 2.53 -2.87 8.08
C GLY A 49 2.84 -3.37 6.65
N LEU A 50 3.59 -4.47 6.51
CA LEU A 50 3.84 -5.10 5.21
C LEU A 50 2.55 -5.64 4.58
N PHE A 51 1.71 -6.31 5.37
CA PHE A 51 0.44 -6.82 4.87
C PHE A 51 -0.49 -5.69 4.44
N ASP A 52 -0.63 -4.65 5.24
CA ASP A 52 -1.46 -3.49 4.90
C ASP A 52 -0.95 -2.78 3.64
N ALA A 53 0.36 -2.55 3.53
CA ALA A 53 0.95 -1.95 2.34
C ALA A 53 0.76 -2.82 1.08
N SER A 54 0.76 -4.15 1.23
CA SER A 54 0.58 -5.07 0.10
C SER A 54 -0.85 -5.08 -0.46
N VAL A 55 -1.85 -4.76 0.36
CA VAL A 55 -3.26 -4.80 -0.05
C VAL A 55 -3.85 -3.41 -0.35
N THR A 56 -3.10 -2.33 -0.09
CA THR A 56 -3.59 -0.95 -0.26
C THR A 56 -4.17 -0.70 -1.65
N VAL A 57 -3.45 -1.10 -2.69
CA VAL A 57 -3.91 -0.90 -4.07
C VAL A 57 -5.09 -1.82 -4.42
N HIS A 58 -5.15 -3.02 -3.85
CA HIS A 58 -6.28 -3.94 -4.08
C HIS A 58 -7.58 -3.43 -3.43
N LYS A 59 -7.48 -2.72 -2.30
CA LYS A 59 -8.63 -2.09 -1.62
C LYS A 59 -9.28 -0.96 -2.42
N LEU A 60 -8.64 -0.50 -3.49
CA LEU A 60 -9.25 0.51 -4.40
C LEU A 60 -10.36 -0.08 -5.27
N PHE A 61 -10.35 -1.37 -5.49
CA PHE A 61 -11.27 -2.03 -6.39
C PHE A 61 -12.48 -2.57 -5.62
N ASP A 62 -13.67 -2.21 -6.08
CA ASP A 62 -14.93 -2.82 -5.65
C ASP A 62 -15.14 -4.15 -6.40
N ALA A 63 -14.33 -5.14 -6.02
CA ALA A 63 -14.32 -6.45 -6.64
C ALA A 63 -14.11 -7.55 -5.59
N ASP A 64 -14.99 -8.54 -5.58
CA ASP A 64 -14.92 -9.69 -4.68
C ASP A 64 -13.76 -10.65 -5.02
N LEU A 65 -13.38 -10.71 -6.30
CA LEU A 65 -12.40 -11.65 -6.82
C LEU A 65 -11.43 -10.98 -7.79
N VAL A 66 -10.15 -11.33 -7.69
CA VAL A 66 -9.11 -10.89 -8.62
C VAL A 66 -8.57 -12.09 -9.39
N LEU A 67 -8.70 -12.06 -10.72
CA LEU A 67 -8.13 -13.08 -11.59
C LEU A 67 -6.69 -12.71 -11.95
N ILE A 68 -5.74 -13.52 -11.56
CA ILE A 68 -4.31 -13.33 -11.86
C ILE A 68 -3.77 -14.49 -12.70
N SER A 69 -2.73 -14.21 -13.48
CA SER A 69 -2.02 -15.24 -14.21
C SER A 69 -1.28 -16.20 -13.27
N PRO A 70 -1.33 -17.52 -13.47
CA PRO A 70 -0.54 -18.47 -12.68
C PRO A 70 0.97 -18.30 -12.86
N ARG A 71 1.40 -17.52 -13.86
CA ARG A 71 2.82 -17.17 -14.08
C ARG A 71 3.26 -15.96 -13.28
N SER A 72 2.34 -15.28 -12.60
CA SER A 72 2.67 -14.11 -11.77
C SER A 72 3.50 -14.55 -10.57
N LYS A 73 4.64 -13.88 -10.38
CA LYS A 73 5.57 -14.20 -9.27
C LYS A 73 5.14 -13.56 -7.96
N SER A 74 4.42 -12.45 -8.03
CA SER A 74 3.92 -11.71 -6.87
C SER A 74 2.72 -10.85 -7.28
N SER A 75 2.00 -10.32 -6.30
CA SER A 75 0.91 -9.35 -6.52
C SER A 75 1.38 -8.01 -7.11
N ILE A 76 2.67 -7.71 -7.05
CA ILE A 76 3.26 -6.48 -7.59
C ILE A 76 3.85 -6.70 -8.99
N SER A 77 4.38 -7.90 -9.27
CA SER A 77 4.95 -8.27 -10.56
C SER A 77 4.05 -9.30 -11.24
N MET A 78 2.97 -8.81 -11.83
CA MET A 78 1.96 -9.64 -12.47
C MET A 78 2.32 -9.92 -13.92
N SER A 79 2.12 -11.18 -14.35
CA SER A 79 2.20 -11.58 -15.75
C SER A 79 0.85 -11.40 -16.43
N GLY A 80 0.85 -10.87 -17.64
CA GLY A 80 -0.38 -10.73 -18.43
C GLY A 80 -0.99 -12.09 -18.81
N PHE A 81 -2.27 -12.07 -19.11
CA PHE A 81 -3.00 -13.20 -19.67
C PHE A 81 -4.01 -12.74 -20.74
N PRO A 82 -4.45 -13.63 -21.64
CA PRO A 82 -5.34 -13.25 -22.72
C PRO A 82 -6.70 -12.75 -22.23
N ARG A 83 -7.22 -11.66 -22.80
CA ARG A 83 -8.54 -11.07 -22.49
C ARG A 83 -9.71 -12.06 -22.60
N ARG A 84 -9.58 -13.12 -23.42
CA ARG A 84 -10.59 -14.19 -23.51
C ARG A 84 -10.92 -14.83 -22.16
N ARG A 85 -10.00 -14.79 -21.18
CA ARG A 85 -10.25 -15.32 -19.85
C ARG A 85 -11.30 -14.52 -19.07
N LEU A 86 -11.37 -13.20 -19.29
CA LEU A 86 -12.42 -12.37 -18.71
C LEU A 86 -13.79 -12.77 -19.28
N VAL A 87 -13.88 -13.00 -20.60
CA VAL A 87 -15.11 -13.47 -21.24
C VAL A 87 -15.52 -14.85 -20.71
N GLN A 88 -14.55 -15.73 -20.48
CA GLN A 88 -14.82 -17.04 -19.86
C GLN A 88 -15.31 -16.90 -18.42
N ALA A 89 -14.77 -15.98 -17.63
CA ALA A 89 -15.23 -15.70 -16.28
C ALA A 89 -16.67 -15.16 -16.29
N MET A 90 -17.02 -14.25 -17.20
CA MET A 90 -18.38 -13.73 -17.36
C MET A 90 -19.42 -14.78 -17.74
N ALA A 91 -19.00 -15.92 -18.30
CA ALA A 91 -19.93 -17.01 -18.62
C ALA A 91 -20.38 -17.78 -17.35
N HIS A 92 -19.78 -17.53 -16.19
CA HIS A 92 -20.23 -18.16 -14.95
C HIS A 92 -21.43 -17.40 -14.37
N LYS A 93 -22.44 -18.14 -13.94
CA LYS A 93 -23.74 -17.58 -13.49
C LYS A 93 -23.66 -16.59 -12.31
N ASP A 94 -22.64 -16.73 -11.47
CA ASP A 94 -22.47 -15.91 -10.26
C ASP A 94 -21.52 -14.70 -10.50
N VAL A 95 -21.07 -14.48 -11.74
CA VAL A 95 -20.23 -13.33 -12.11
C VAL A 95 -21.11 -12.24 -12.74
N THR A 96 -21.23 -11.12 -12.05
CA THR A 96 -22.04 -9.97 -12.47
C THR A 96 -21.30 -9.02 -13.42
N GLY A 97 -19.97 -8.98 -13.35
CA GLY A 97 -19.14 -8.13 -14.19
C GLY A 97 -17.66 -8.50 -14.12
N THR A 98 -16.90 -8.09 -15.11
CA THR A 98 -15.44 -8.25 -15.13
C THR A 98 -14.81 -7.00 -15.71
N THR A 99 -13.64 -6.63 -15.19
CA THR A 99 -12.84 -5.53 -15.72
C THR A 99 -11.37 -5.92 -15.81
N ALA A 100 -10.73 -5.47 -16.89
CA ALA A 100 -9.29 -5.63 -17.07
C ALA A 100 -8.55 -4.50 -16.35
N VAL A 101 -7.57 -4.88 -15.53
CA VAL A 101 -6.62 -3.95 -14.92
C VAL A 101 -5.23 -4.28 -15.47
N ASN A 102 -4.59 -3.29 -16.06
CA ASN A 102 -3.19 -3.37 -16.46
C ASN A 102 -2.33 -2.86 -15.30
N TRP A 103 -1.29 -3.60 -14.96
CA TRP A 103 -0.48 -3.31 -13.79
C TRP A 103 0.96 -3.69 -14.05
N ASN A 104 1.86 -2.69 -14.02
CA ASN A 104 3.29 -2.93 -14.12
C ASN A 104 4.08 -1.71 -13.67
N PHE A 105 5.38 -1.88 -13.49
CA PHE A 105 6.30 -0.78 -13.31
C PHE A 105 6.67 -0.15 -14.65
N LEU A 106 6.57 1.17 -14.72
CA LEU A 106 7.00 1.98 -15.85
C LEU A 106 8.07 2.98 -15.38
N LEU A 107 8.82 3.54 -16.31
CA LEU A 107 9.82 4.57 -16.01
C LEU A 107 9.17 5.94 -16.10
N TRP A 108 9.07 6.61 -14.96
CA TRP A 108 8.64 8.00 -14.82
C TRP A 108 9.86 8.92 -14.93
N ARG A 109 9.74 10.00 -15.67
CA ARG A 109 10.74 11.05 -15.75
C ARG A 109 10.35 12.22 -14.86
N ASN A 110 11.18 12.56 -13.89
CA ASN A 110 10.95 13.72 -13.04
C ASN A 110 11.01 15.01 -13.89
N PRO A 111 9.94 15.83 -13.93
CA PRO A 111 9.90 17.01 -14.80
C PRO A 111 10.79 18.16 -14.32
N GLU A 112 11.35 18.11 -13.12
CA GLU A 112 12.23 19.13 -12.55
C GLU A 112 13.71 18.87 -12.90
N ASN A 113 14.19 17.66 -12.57
CA ASN A 113 15.60 17.30 -12.70
C ASN A 113 15.89 16.28 -13.79
N LEU A 114 14.87 15.84 -14.54
CA LEU A 114 14.92 14.90 -15.65
C LEU A 114 15.42 13.48 -15.29
N SER A 115 15.57 13.17 -14.00
CA SER A 115 15.92 11.83 -13.56
C SER A 115 14.77 10.86 -13.82
N THR A 116 15.09 9.58 -14.03
CA THR A 116 14.09 8.53 -14.25
C THR A 116 14.01 7.61 -13.06
N ARG A 117 12.76 7.29 -12.65
CA ARG A 117 12.47 6.33 -11.58
C ARG A 117 11.36 5.38 -11.97
N SER A 118 11.40 4.21 -11.40
CA SER A 118 10.33 3.23 -11.53
C SER A 118 9.11 3.67 -10.74
N ILE A 119 7.94 3.74 -11.39
CA ILE A 119 6.65 4.07 -10.79
C ILE A 119 5.66 2.95 -11.09
N LEU A 120 4.83 2.59 -10.13
CA LEU A 120 3.78 1.60 -10.35
C LEU A 120 2.64 2.22 -11.14
N ALA A 121 2.40 1.73 -12.34
CA ALA A 121 1.35 2.22 -13.21
C ALA A 121 0.16 1.26 -13.24
N LEU A 122 -1.03 1.82 -13.03
CA LEU A 122 -2.31 1.13 -13.16
C LEU A 122 -3.08 1.70 -14.35
N GLY A 123 -3.50 0.82 -15.25
CA GLY A 123 -4.38 1.15 -16.37
C GLY A 123 -5.69 0.39 -16.27
N PHE A 124 -6.82 1.10 -16.28
CA PHE A 124 -8.15 0.50 -16.27
C PHE A 124 -9.10 1.25 -17.19
N GLU A 125 -10.30 0.71 -17.41
CA GLU A 125 -11.33 1.35 -18.23
C GLU A 125 -12.09 2.41 -17.42
N PRO A 126 -11.94 3.72 -17.71
CA PRO A 126 -12.54 4.80 -16.92
C PRO A 126 -14.06 4.85 -16.91
N SER A 127 -14.71 4.15 -17.83
CA SER A 127 -16.17 4.04 -17.90
C SER A 127 -16.74 2.94 -17.01
N ASN A 128 -15.89 2.09 -16.45
CA ASN A 128 -16.32 1.02 -15.57
C ASN A 128 -16.00 1.38 -14.12
N PRO A 129 -17.00 1.68 -13.28
CA PRO A 129 -16.79 2.13 -11.89
C PRO A 129 -16.38 0.95 -11.00
N LEU A 130 -15.11 0.58 -11.04
CA LEU A 130 -14.53 -0.41 -10.12
C LEU A 130 -13.96 0.20 -8.85
N LEU A 131 -14.18 1.48 -8.64
CA LEU A 131 -13.49 2.21 -7.59
C LEU A 131 -14.49 2.68 -6.54
N ILE A 132 -14.19 2.37 -5.30
CA ILE A 132 -15.06 2.59 -4.14
C ILE A 132 -15.29 4.08 -3.85
N ASP A 133 -14.43 4.99 -4.34
CA ASP A 133 -14.48 6.41 -4.00
C ASP A 133 -15.07 7.28 -5.12
N SER A 134 -16.13 8.03 -4.80
CA SER A 134 -16.81 8.97 -5.71
C SER A 134 -15.89 10.12 -6.18
N ASP A 135 -14.94 10.58 -5.36
CA ASP A 135 -13.96 11.60 -5.75
C ASP A 135 -12.98 11.04 -6.79
N PHE A 136 -12.60 9.78 -6.61
CA PHE A 136 -11.78 9.07 -7.56
C PHE A 136 -12.52 8.87 -8.90
N GLU A 137 -13.79 8.49 -8.90
CA GLU A 137 -14.58 8.35 -10.13
C GLU A 137 -14.64 9.67 -10.91
N ARG A 138 -14.81 10.80 -10.23
CA ARG A 138 -14.80 12.13 -10.87
C ARG A 138 -13.47 12.42 -11.55
N LYS A 139 -12.35 12.11 -10.88
CA LYS A 139 -11.01 12.25 -11.43
C LYS A 139 -10.75 11.27 -12.57
N ALA A 140 -11.21 10.04 -12.45
CA ALA A 140 -11.09 9.01 -13.48
C ALA A 140 -11.75 9.40 -14.81
N LYS A 141 -12.81 10.20 -14.79
CA LYS A 141 -13.44 10.72 -16.02
C LYS A 141 -12.46 11.55 -16.87
N THR A 142 -11.46 12.19 -16.28
CA THR A 142 -10.43 12.94 -17.00
C THR A 142 -9.51 12.05 -17.81
N LEU A 143 -9.39 10.77 -17.43
CA LEU A 143 -8.56 9.77 -18.10
C LEU A 143 -9.13 9.27 -19.43
N LYS A 144 -10.36 9.63 -19.78
CA LYS A 144 -10.93 9.35 -21.11
C LYS A 144 -10.16 9.97 -22.25
N ASN A 145 -9.43 11.04 -21.97
CA ASN A 145 -8.54 11.68 -22.94
C ASN A 145 -7.18 10.98 -22.92
N LYS A 146 -6.67 10.63 -24.09
CA LYS A 146 -5.35 9.99 -24.23
C LYS A 146 -4.22 10.81 -23.62
N GLY A 147 -3.21 10.11 -23.11
CA GLY A 147 -2.05 10.73 -22.49
C GLY A 147 -2.31 11.41 -21.15
N ARG A 148 -3.50 11.20 -20.56
CA ARG A 148 -3.83 11.74 -19.24
C ARG A 148 -3.54 10.72 -18.15
N VAL A 149 -3.02 11.24 -17.04
CA VAL A 149 -2.66 10.42 -15.88
C VAL A 149 -3.10 11.12 -14.58
N LEU A 150 -3.43 10.31 -13.55
CA LEU A 150 -3.54 10.76 -12.18
C LEU A 150 -2.25 10.39 -11.46
N PHE A 151 -1.73 11.30 -10.67
CA PHE A 151 -0.51 11.10 -9.90
C PHE A 151 -0.85 10.98 -8.41
N ASP A 152 -0.14 10.11 -7.70
CA ASP A 152 -0.31 9.89 -6.27
C ASP A 152 0.51 10.92 -5.48
N ASP A 153 -0.15 11.78 -4.69
CA ASP A 153 0.49 12.85 -3.92
C ASP A 153 1.28 12.36 -2.69
N LEU A 154 1.08 11.12 -2.31
CA LEU A 154 1.85 10.45 -1.27
C LEU A 154 3.06 9.69 -1.83
N SER A 155 3.30 9.77 -3.16
CA SER A 155 4.55 9.29 -3.76
C SER A 155 5.75 10.03 -3.19
N ARG A 156 6.92 9.37 -3.19
CA ARG A 156 8.15 9.97 -2.68
C ARG A 156 8.55 11.22 -3.46
N ASP A 157 9.25 12.15 -2.80
CA ASP A 157 9.65 13.46 -3.36
C ASP A 157 10.55 13.34 -4.59
N GLU A 158 11.23 12.21 -4.77
CA GLU A 158 12.11 11.96 -5.92
C GLU A 158 11.38 11.93 -7.27
N PHE A 159 10.06 11.79 -7.29
CA PHE A 159 9.26 11.90 -8.52
C PHE A 159 9.07 13.33 -9.00
N GLY A 160 9.42 14.32 -8.16
CA GLY A 160 9.33 15.75 -8.41
C GLY A 160 8.12 16.41 -7.73
N PRO A 161 8.06 17.73 -7.71
CA PRO A 161 7.04 18.51 -7.02
C PRO A 161 5.70 18.57 -7.78
N ILE A 162 5.19 17.41 -8.18
CA ILE A 162 3.99 17.25 -9.02
C ILE A 162 2.75 17.85 -8.34
N SER A 163 2.50 17.44 -7.09
CA SER A 163 1.33 17.89 -6.34
C SER A 163 1.30 19.39 -6.07
N PRO A 164 2.39 20.01 -5.58
CA PRO A 164 2.46 21.46 -5.44
C PRO A 164 2.22 22.21 -6.76
N TRP A 165 2.84 21.76 -7.86
CA TRP A 165 2.66 22.38 -9.16
C TRP A 165 1.23 22.24 -9.67
N PHE A 166 0.63 21.06 -9.56
CA PHE A 166 -0.75 20.85 -9.97
C PHE A 166 -1.73 21.70 -9.13
N LYS A 167 -1.55 21.73 -7.80
CA LYS A 167 -2.40 22.53 -6.88
C LYS A 167 -2.27 24.03 -7.12
N SER A 168 -1.12 24.52 -7.62
CA SER A 168 -0.95 25.92 -8.03
C SER A 168 -1.57 26.26 -9.40
N GLY A 169 -2.22 25.29 -10.07
CA GLY A 169 -2.81 25.48 -11.39
C GLY A 169 -1.83 25.34 -12.56
N ARG A 170 -0.57 24.99 -12.29
CA ARG A 170 0.42 24.73 -13.34
C ARG A 170 0.07 23.45 -14.11
N VAL A 171 0.16 23.52 -15.43
CA VAL A 171 0.09 22.32 -16.27
C VAL A 171 1.34 21.48 -16.07
N VAL A 172 1.18 20.27 -15.58
CA VAL A 172 2.29 19.33 -15.34
C VAL A 172 2.33 18.31 -16.47
N GLU A 173 3.38 18.36 -17.27
CA GLU A 173 3.67 17.39 -18.33
C GLU A 173 5.02 16.73 -18.06
N THR A 174 5.12 15.46 -18.34
CA THR A 174 6.33 14.68 -18.20
C THR A 174 6.33 13.48 -19.15
N GLU A 175 7.27 12.55 -18.98
CA GLU A 175 7.37 11.35 -19.77
C GLU A 175 7.23 10.11 -18.88
N VAL A 176 6.48 9.13 -19.39
CA VAL A 176 6.38 7.78 -18.83
C VAL A 176 6.74 6.80 -19.94
N ALA A 177 7.71 5.92 -19.67
CA ALA A 177 8.25 4.98 -20.67
C ALA A 177 8.62 5.65 -22.01
N GLY A 178 9.12 6.90 -21.97
CA GLY A 178 9.48 7.68 -23.14
C GLY A 178 8.32 8.33 -23.90
N LYS A 179 7.09 8.22 -23.40
CA LYS A 179 5.90 8.85 -23.98
C LYS A 179 5.47 10.04 -23.13
N ARG A 180 5.07 11.15 -23.79
CA ARG A 180 4.58 12.34 -23.09
C ARG A 180 3.22 12.08 -22.47
N VAL A 181 3.09 12.43 -21.21
CA VAL A 181 1.85 12.36 -20.45
C VAL A 181 1.58 13.68 -19.73
N ARG A 182 0.30 13.96 -19.46
CA ARG A 182 -0.14 15.13 -18.71
C ARG A 182 -0.87 14.73 -17.46
N VAL A 183 -0.47 15.27 -16.31
CA VAL A 183 -1.17 15.07 -15.06
C VAL A 183 -2.49 15.82 -15.10
N SER A 184 -3.60 15.11 -14.92
CA SER A 184 -4.96 15.62 -14.97
C SER A 184 -5.69 15.59 -13.64
N GLY A 185 -5.05 15.03 -12.61
CA GLY A 185 -5.56 14.97 -11.25
C GLY A 185 -4.57 14.36 -10.28
N ILE A 186 -4.85 14.53 -9.00
CA ILE A 186 -4.06 14.02 -7.90
C ILE A 186 -4.93 13.05 -7.10
N VAL A 187 -4.35 11.92 -6.70
CA VAL A 187 -4.94 10.90 -5.84
C VAL A 187 -4.04 10.69 -4.62
N SER A 188 -4.53 10.09 -3.56
CA SER A 188 -3.77 9.85 -2.33
C SER A 188 -3.84 8.36 -1.99
N LEU A 189 -2.93 7.58 -2.56
CA LEU A 189 -2.84 6.14 -2.35
C LEU A 189 -1.72 5.77 -1.37
N GLY A 190 -0.62 6.45 -1.50
CA GLY A 190 0.60 6.21 -0.75
C GLY A 190 1.49 5.09 -1.30
N PRO A 191 2.75 5.08 -0.88
CA PRO A 191 3.70 4.06 -1.28
C PRO A 191 3.24 2.69 -0.77
N SER A 192 3.41 1.67 -1.61
CA SER A 192 3.16 0.28 -1.26
C SER A 192 4.47 -0.47 -1.03
N PHE A 193 4.37 -1.71 -0.53
CA PHE A 193 5.54 -2.57 -0.45
C PHE A 193 6.10 -2.86 -1.84
N GLY A 194 7.17 -2.16 -2.21
CA GLY A 194 7.86 -2.31 -3.50
C GLY A 194 7.55 -1.24 -4.53
N ALA A 195 6.66 -0.28 -4.25
CA ALA A 195 6.42 0.88 -5.12
C ALA A 195 6.52 2.18 -4.32
N ASP A 196 7.46 3.02 -4.70
CA ASP A 196 7.71 4.34 -4.09
C ASP A 196 6.71 5.40 -4.55
N GLY A 197 5.91 5.12 -5.58
CA GLY A 197 4.88 6.00 -6.11
C GLY A 197 3.95 5.27 -7.08
N ASN A 198 2.77 5.84 -7.26
CA ASN A 198 1.70 5.28 -8.08
C ASN A 198 1.26 6.25 -9.17
N LEU A 199 0.92 5.69 -10.30
CA LEU A 199 0.38 6.39 -11.47
C LEU A 199 -0.87 5.67 -11.93
N ILE A 200 -1.93 6.40 -12.21
CA ILE A 200 -3.17 5.82 -12.71
C ILE A 200 -3.50 6.43 -14.07
N THR A 201 -3.93 5.59 -14.99
CA THR A 201 -4.28 5.99 -16.34
C THR A 201 -5.38 5.13 -16.93
N SER A 202 -5.86 5.48 -18.13
CA SER A 202 -6.77 4.61 -18.88
C SER A 202 -6.04 3.39 -19.46
N SER A 203 -6.76 2.28 -19.67
CA SER A 203 -6.23 1.12 -20.39
C SER A 203 -5.67 1.48 -21.76
N GLU A 204 -6.30 2.41 -22.46
CA GLU A 204 -5.85 2.87 -23.77
C GLU A 204 -4.50 3.56 -23.68
N THR A 205 -4.36 4.56 -22.80
CA THR A 205 -3.08 5.24 -22.57
C THR A 205 -2.01 4.26 -22.08
N TYR A 206 -2.37 3.36 -21.15
CA TYR A 206 -1.43 2.37 -20.63
C TYR A 206 -0.82 1.47 -21.71
N LEU A 207 -1.63 1.04 -22.67
CA LEU A 207 -1.16 0.18 -23.77
C LEU A 207 -0.27 0.92 -24.79
N GLU A 208 -0.29 2.24 -24.79
CA GLU A 208 0.60 3.08 -25.60
C GLU A 208 1.94 3.37 -24.90
N LEU A 209 1.98 3.25 -23.54
CA LEU A 209 3.17 3.42 -22.72
C LEU A 209 4.06 2.18 -22.72
#